data_5b9d7f8ce5d822a7522e6b4a90d4a886
#
_entry.id   5b9d7f8ce5d822a7522e6b4a90d4a886
#
_cell.length_a   1.000
_cell.length_b   1.000
_cell.length_c   1.000
_cell.angle_alpha   90.00
_cell.angle_beta   90.00
_cell.angle_gamma   90.00
#
_symmetry.space_group_name_H-M   'P 1'
#
loop_
_entity.id
_entity.type
_entity.pdbx_description
1 polymer ?
#
loop_
_entity_poly.entity_id
_entity_poly.type
_entity_poly.pdbx_seq_one_letter_code
_entity_poly.pdbx_strand_id
1 'polypeptide(L)'
;MGRLRRSGLLAVGLLVLQAVALALTPARAEEFDGNDLRDIRLGMAATELVETGYVDFYCATDPKRTLAGWKDWRDCPAGASGIRAIRFGYDPSTSRDGTMVAGHPAILTLLMDDSGHVAGLQIETDPKARLYIRKKAFLLGLQAKSRYGPEGWTCSEGQPESGDQPVGGVYLRERCTKTVSGRSLIVERNLFRRPDQDIKSFVDETRIRISRARD
;
A
#
# COMPACT_ATOMS: atom_id res chain seq x y z
N MET A 1 -72.96 55.86 -34.59
CA MET A 1 -73.49 54.61 -34.09
C MET A 1 -72.51 53.50 -34.55
N GLY A 2 -71.53 53.14 -33.83
CA GLY A 2 -70.49 52.17 -34.18
C GLY A 2 -70.16 51.29 -32.99
N ARG A 3 -70.43 50.02 -33.11
CA ARG A 3 -70.13 49.03 -32.06
C ARG A 3 -68.68 48.52 -32.20
N LEU A 4 -67.89 48.73 -31.19
CA LEU A 4 -66.58 48.09 -31.03
C LEU A 4 -66.76 46.62 -30.61
N ARG A 5 -66.20 45.72 -31.40
CA ARG A 5 -65.92 44.30 -30.99
C ARG A 5 -64.56 44.19 -30.42
N ARG A 6 -64.48 43.76 -29.17
CA ARG A 6 -63.22 43.33 -28.48
C ARG A 6 -63.01 41.87 -28.80
N SER A 7 -61.93 41.60 -29.50
CA SER A 7 -61.40 40.25 -29.68
C SER A 7 -60.36 39.98 -28.61
N GLY A 8 -60.63 39.05 -27.69
CA GLY A 8 -59.68 38.59 -26.70
C GLY A 8 -58.76 37.54 -27.29
N LEU A 9 -57.43 37.79 -27.28
CA LEU A 9 -56.44 36.80 -27.55
C LEU A 9 -56.06 36.08 -26.22
N LEU A 10 -56.43 34.80 -26.18
CA LEU A 10 -55.88 33.87 -25.13
C LEU A 10 -54.48 33.45 -25.52
N ALA A 11 -53.52 33.94 -24.82
CA ALA A 11 -52.10 33.45 -24.89
C ALA A 11 -52.00 32.17 -24.06
N VAL A 12 -51.87 31.03 -24.74
CA VAL A 12 -51.55 29.75 -24.12
C VAL A 12 -50.02 29.70 -23.91
N GLY A 13 -49.61 29.90 -22.68
CA GLY A 13 -48.19 29.74 -22.26
C GLY A 13 -47.83 28.27 -22.19
N LEU A 14 -47.01 27.80 -23.13
CA LEU A 14 -46.41 26.48 -23.13
C LEU A 14 -45.20 26.47 -22.16
N LEU A 15 -45.39 25.95 -20.94
CA LEU A 15 -44.28 25.69 -19.98
C LEU A 15 -43.53 24.45 -20.44
N VAL A 16 -42.36 24.65 -21.07
CA VAL A 16 -41.40 23.59 -21.38
C VAL A 16 -40.64 23.24 -20.11
N LEU A 17 -41.01 22.17 -19.44
CA LEU A 17 -40.21 21.53 -18.38
C LEU A 17 -38.96 20.91 -19.03
N GLN A 18 -37.83 21.58 -18.94
CA GLN A 18 -36.54 20.98 -19.25
C GLN A 18 -36.14 20.09 -18.07
N ALA A 19 -36.32 18.77 -18.19
CA ALA A 19 -35.72 17.77 -17.28
C ALA A 19 -34.21 17.74 -17.53
N VAL A 20 -33.43 18.37 -16.65
CA VAL A 20 -31.97 18.22 -16.59
C VAL A 20 -31.70 16.82 -16.08
N ALA A 21 -31.47 15.88 -16.98
CA ALA A 21 -30.90 14.57 -16.62
C ALA A 21 -29.47 14.80 -16.15
N LEU A 22 -29.23 14.82 -14.81
CA LEU A 22 -27.90 14.68 -14.24
C LEU A 22 -27.40 13.29 -14.64
N ALA A 23 -26.56 13.22 -15.66
CA ALA A 23 -25.79 12.04 -15.98
C ALA A 23 -24.85 11.80 -14.81
N LEU A 24 -25.17 10.83 -13.95
CA LEU A 24 -24.25 10.26 -12.99
C LEU A 24 -23.15 9.58 -13.79
N THR A 25 -22.07 10.32 -14.09
CA THR A 25 -20.83 9.70 -14.58
C THR A 25 -20.36 8.75 -13.50
N PRO A 26 -20.23 7.44 -13.79
CA PRO A 26 -19.65 6.53 -12.81
C PRO A 26 -18.27 7.07 -12.45
N ALA A 27 -18.01 7.23 -11.15
CA ALA A 27 -16.69 7.58 -10.65
C ALA A 27 -15.71 6.55 -11.23
N ARG A 28 -14.83 7.01 -12.12
CA ARG A 28 -13.81 6.16 -12.74
C ARG A 28 -12.93 5.71 -11.59
N ALA A 29 -12.88 4.40 -11.35
CA ALA A 29 -11.95 3.85 -10.38
C ALA A 29 -10.57 4.37 -10.72
N GLU A 30 -9.88 4.96 -9.75
CA GLU A 30 -8.55 5.53 -9.89
C GLU A 30 -7.60 4.41 -10.36
N GLU A 31 -7.13 4.49 -11.60
CA GLU A 31 -6.29 3.47 -12.20
C GLU A 31 -4.84 3.72 -11.79
N PHE A 32 -4.27 2.80 -11.00
CA PHE A 32 -2.86 2.83 -10.65
C PHE A 32 -2.05 2.04 -11.67
N ASP A 33 -1.24 2.71 -12.47
CA ASP A 33 -0.36 2.14 -13.51
C ASP A 33 1.14 2.21 -13.16
N GLY A 34 1.47 2.77 -12.02
CA GLY A 34 2.86 2.99 -11.58
C GLY A 34 3.57 1.74 -11.06
N ASN A 35 4.88 1.91 -10.81
CA ASN A 35 5.68 0.91 -10.11
C ASN A 35 5.25 0.81 -8.64
N ASP A 36 5.34 -0.39 -8.07
CA ASP A 36 4.94 -0.63 -6.69
C ASP A 36 6.03 -0.19 -5.69
N LEU A 37 7.31 -0.36 -6.07
CA LEU A 37 8.45 0.13 -5.30
C LEU A 37 9.61 0.46 -6.24
N ARG A 38 10.04 1.71 -6.31
CA ARG A 38 11.06 2.19 -7.27
C ARG A 38 10.68 1.76 -8.70
N ASP A 39 11.50 0.92 -9.33
CA ASP A 39 11.31 0.34 -10.65
C ASP A 39 10.65 -1.05 -10.64
N ILE A 40 10.34 -1.58 -9.47
CA ILE A 40 9.68 -2.88 -9.30
C ILE A 40 8.16 -2.74 -9.40
N ARG A 41 7.55 -3.61 -10.21
CA ARG A 41 6.10 -3.70 -10.40
C ARG A 41 5.63 -5.15 -10.32
N LEU A 42 4.44 -5.36 -9.79
CA LEU A 42 3.80 -6.68 -9.82
C LEU A 42 3.71 -7.22 -11.25
N GLY A 43 4.02 -8.49 -11.40
CA GLY A 43 3.95 -9.19 -12.67
C GLY A 43 5.21 -9.10 -13.52
N MET A 44 6.20 -8.28 -13.17
CA MET A 44 7.49 -8.26 -13.85
C MET A 44 8.17 -9.63 -13.78
N ALA A 45 8.76 -10.09 -14.87
CA ALA A 45 9.59 -11.28 -14.84
C ALA A 45 10.93 -10.99 -14.12
N ALA A 46 11.53 -12.01 -13.50
CA ALA A 46 12.83 -11.87 -12.84
C ALA A 46 13.92 -11.32 -13.78
N THR A 47 13.81 -11.59 -15.07
CA THR A 47 14.74 -11.10 -16.09
C THR A 47 14.58 -9.63 -16.46
N GLU A 48 13.44 -9.03 -16.09
CA GLU A 48 13.15 -7.60 -16.30
C GLU A 48 13.56 -6.75 -15.10
N LEU A 49 13.84 -7.39 -13.95
CA LEU A 49 14.26 -6.68 -12.75
C LEU A 49 15.68 -6.13 -12.93
N VAL A 50 15.83 -4.83 -12.71
CA VAL A 50 17.12 -4.15 -12.73
C VAL A 50 17.87 -4.47 -11.45
N GLU A 51 19.15 -4.89 -11.54
CA GLU A 51 19.98 -5.15 -10.36
C GLU A 51 20.69 -3.89 -9.84
N THR A 52 20.91 -2.90 -10.72
CA THR A 52 21.58 -1.64 -10.34
C THR A 52 20.77 -0.90 -9.29
N GLY A 53 21.42 -0.51 -8.20
CA GLY A 53 20.79 0.20 -7.09
C GLY A 53 20.19 -0.69 -6.01
N TYR A 54 20.38 -2.02 -6.12
CA TYR A 54 19.96 -3.01 -5.13
C TYR A 54 21.14 -3.87 -4.67
N VAL A 55 21.13 -4.24 -3.38
CA VAL A 55 22.19 -5.03 -2.73
C VAL A 55 21.59 -5.94 -1.66
N ASP A 56 22.45 -6.71 -1.01
CA ASP A 56 22.12 -7.53 0.16
C ASP A 56 20.98 -8.52 -0.10
N PHE A 57 21.05 -9.22 -1.23
CA PHE A 57 20.08 -10.23 -1.59
C PHE A 57 20.26 -11.50 -0.77
N TYR A 58 19.21 -11.97 -0.11
CA TYR A 58 19.19 -13.25 0.59
C TYR A 58 17.76 -13.81 0.72
N CYS A 59 17.67 -15.10 1.01
CA CYS A 59 16.37 -15.74 1.18
C CYS A 59 15.74 -15.30 2.51
N ALA A 60 14.50 -14.83 2.49
CA ALA A 60 13.83 -14.33 3.69
C ALA A 60 13.64 -15.43 4.76
N THR A 61 13.53 -16.70 4.35
CA THR A 61 13.38 -17.87 5.24
C THR A 61 14.71 -18.45 5.70
N ASP A 62 15.82 -18.10 5.04
CA ASP A 62 17.18 -18.54 5.40
C ASP A 62 18.17 -17.38 5.18
N PRO A 63 18.36 -16.49 6.18
CA PRO A 63 19.23 -15.33 6.05
C PRO A 63 20.71 -15.64 5.77
N LYS A 64 21.13 -16.90 5.92
CA LYS A 64 22.50 -17.34 5.60
C LYS A 64 22.67 -17.64 4.11
N ARG A 65 21.57 -17.84 3.39
CA ARG A 65 21.56 -18.09 1.95
C ARG A 65 21.51 -16.77 1.19
N THR A 66 22.69 -16.25 0.88
CA THR A 66 22.87 -15.05 0.05
C THR A 66 22.70 -15.37 -1.43
N LEU A 67 22.27 -14.39 -2.20
CA LEU A 67 22.08 -14.47 -3.64
C LEU A 67 22.95 -13.40 -4.31
N ALA A 68 23.37 -13.63 -5.57
CA ALA A 68 24.09 -12.61 -6.33
C ALA A 68 23.14 -11.53 -6.90
N GLY A 69 21.87 -11.85 -7.10
CA GLY A 69 20.86 -10.91 -7.60
C GLY A 69 19.49 -11.56 -7.75
N TRP A 70 18.62 -10.87 -8.49
CA TRP A 70 17.24 -11.34 -8.74
C TRP A 70 17.17 -12.67 -9.47
N LYS A 71 18.13 -12.97 -10.35
CA LYS A 71 18.15 -14.18 -11.19
C LYS A 71 18.25 -15.47 -10.37
N ASP A 72 18.82 -15.38 -9.17
CA ASP A 72 19.02 -16.52 -8.28
C ASP A 72 17.78 -16.82 -7.41
N TRP A 73 16.64 -16.23 -7.71
CA TRP A 73 15.41 -16.36 -6.92
C TRP A 73 15.00 -17.82 -6.63
N ARG A 74 15.36 -18.74 -7.56
CA ARG A 74 15.06 -20.18 -7.41
C ARG A 74 15.84 -20.85 -6.30
N ASP A 75 16.95 -20.27 -5.88
CA ASP A 75 17.78 -20.80 -4.78
C ASP A 75 17.08 -20.63 -3.42
N CYS A 76 16.11 -19.74 -3.32
CA CYS A 76 15.30 -19.63 -2.13
C CYS A 76 14.24 -20.74 -2.04
N PRO A 77 14.04 -21.31 -0.84
CA PRO A 77 12.99 -22.32 -0.64
C PRO A 77 11.62 -21.74 -0.95
N ALA A 78 10.81 -22.54 -1.67
CA ALA A 78 9.41 -22.18 -1.88
C ALA A 78 8.61 -22.40 -0.58
N GLY A 79 7.75 -21.47 -0.25
CA GLY A 79 6.73 -21.63 0.78
C GLY A 79 5.60 -22.59 0.33
N ALA A 80 4.64 -22.85 1.19
CA ALA A 80 3.53 -23.76 0.91
C ALA A 80 2.67 -23.36 -0.31
N SER A 81 2.69 -22.08 -0.68
CA SER A 81 1.99 -21.54 -1.86
C SER A 81 2.87 -21.47 -3.13
N GLY A 82 4.07 -22.09 -3.13
CA GLY A 82 5.03 -21.95 -4.23
C GLY A 82 5.78 -20.62 -4.25
N ILE A 83 5.45 -19.68 -3.37
CA ILE A 83 6.08 -18.36 -3.34
C ILE A 83 7.47 -18.43 -2.69
N ARG A 84 8.44 -17.81 -3.33
CA ARG A 84 9.80 -17.61 -2.80
C ARG A 84 9.97 -16.16 -2.40
N ALA A 85 10.56 -15.95 -1.22
CA ALA A 85 10.71 -14.62 -0.63
C ALA A 85 12.19 -14.24 -0.58
N ILE A 86 12.53 -13.11 -1.21
CA ILE A 86 13.88 -12.57 -1.30
C ILE A 86 13.92 -11.26 -0.52
N ARG A 87 14.81 -11.17 0.46
CA ARG A 87 15.17 -9.91 1.13
C ARG A 87 16.20 -9.17 0.29
N PHE A 88 16.13 -7.85 0.31
CA PHE A 88 17.07 -7.00 -0.40
C PHE A 88 17.16 -5.61 0.22
N GLY A 89 18.21 -4.88 -0.11
CA GLY A 89 18.42 -3.50 0.29
C GLY A 89 18.66 -2.57 -0.88
N TYR A 90 18.77 -1.28 -0.59
CA TYR A 90 19.19 -0.29 -1.57
C TYR A 90 20.70 -0.07 -1.48
N ASP A 91 21.35 0.01 -2.63
CA ASP A 91 22.77 0.31 -2.73
C ASP A 91 23.06 1.69 -2.12
N PRO A 92 23.95 1.79 -1.11
CA PRO A 92 24.32 3.06 -0.49
C PRO A 92 24.92 4.08 -1.45
N SER A 93 25.48 3.64 -2.58
CA SER A 93 25.96 4.56 -3.63
C SER A 93 24.83 5.32 -4.32
N THR A 94 23.64 4.74 -4.38
CA THR A 94 22.43 5.31 -4.98
C THR A 94 21.42 5.82 -3.95
N SER A 95 21.56 5.41 -2.67
CA SER A 95 20.68 5.76 -1.56
C SER A 95 21.51 6.03 -0.30
N ARG A 96 21.94 7.28 -0.09
CA ARG A 96 22.84 7.71 1.00
C ARG A 96 22.36 7.29 2.39
N ASP A 97 21.06 7.23 2.59
CA ASP A 97 20.44 6.89 3.88
C ASP A 97 20.19 5.37 4.01
N GLY A 98 20.71 4.54 3.08
CA GLY A 98 20.48 3.11 3.03
C GLY A 98 19.06 2.77 2.55
N THR A 99 18.54 1.63 3.03
CA THR A 99 17.21 1.14 2.64
C THR A 99 16.12 1.90 3.37
N MET A 100 15.67 3.01 2.77
CA MET A 100 14.64 3.90 3.32
C MET A 100 13.40 3.93 2.43
N VAL A 101 12.22 3.85 3.05
CA VAL A 101 10.93 4.08 2.38
C VAL A 101 10.14 5.09 3.22
N ALA A 102 9.61 6.14 2.60
CA ALA A 102 8.92 7.24 3.30
C ALA A 102 9.73 7.89 4.43
N GLY A 103 11.06 7.96 4.28
CA GLY A 103 11.93 8.52 5.33
C GLY A 103 12.09 7.62 6.57
N HIS A 104 11.71 6.33 6.48
CA HIS A 104 11.88 5.34 7.54
C HIS A 104 12.75 4.18 7.05
N PRO A 105 13.76 3.70 7.84
CA PRO A 105 14.46 2.46 7.55
C PRO A 105 13.46 1.32 7.37
N ALA A 106 13.63 0.56 6.29
CA ALA A 106 12.67 -0.47 5.90
C ALA A 106 13.35 -1.80 5.62
N ILE A 107 12.63 -2.86 5.90
CA ILE A 107 12.94 -4.22 5.51
C ILE A 107 12.10 -4.54 4.28
N LEU A 108 12.76 -4.85 3.17
CA LEU A 108 12.10 -5.09 1.88
C LEU A 108 12.14 -6.58 1.55
N THR A 109 11.02 -7.10 1.07
CA THR A 109 10.90 -8.48 0.60
C THR A 109 10.17 -8.53 -0.72
N LEU A 110 10.81 -9.11 -1.72
CA LEU A 110 10.21 -9.45 -3.00
C LEU A 110 9.65 -10.88 -2.92
N LEU A 111 8.44 -11.07 -3.41
CA LEU A 111 7.78 -12.37 -3.49
C LEU A 111 7.74 -12.79 -4.95
N MET A 112 8.36 -13.93 -5.26
CA MET A 112 8.42 -14.51 -6.61
C MET A 112 7.55 -15.75 -6.68
N ASP A 113 6.74 -15.86 -7.74
CA ASP A 113 5.98 -17.09 -8.02
C ASP A 113 6.85 -18.14 -8.74
N ASP A 114 6.34 -19.37 -8.88
CA ASP A 114 7.07 -20.46 -9.52
C ASP A 114 7.34 -20.23 -11.01
N SER A 115 6.60 -19.35 -11.66
CA SER A 115 6.83 -18.94 -13.05
C SER A 115 7.92 -17.86 -13.20
N GLY A 116 8.42 -17.34 -12.09
CA GLY A 116 9.49 -16.33 -12.05
C GLY A 116 8.99 -14.91 -12.24
N HIS A 117 7.76 -14.63 -11.86
CA HIS A 117 7.22 -13.29 -11.88
C HIS A 117 7.04 -12.75 -10.45
N VAL A 118 7.10 -11.44 -10.32
CA VAL A 118 6.83 -10.73 -9.07
C VAL A 118 5.37 -10.94 -8.68
N ALA A 119 5.14 -11.78 -7.68
CA ALA A 119 3.82 -12.08 -7.10
C ALA A 119 3.41 -11.06 -6.05
N GLY A 120 4.40 -10.39 -5.42
CA GLY A 120 4.13 -9.40 -4.38
C GLY A 120 5.37 -8.73 -3.82
N LEU A 121 5.09 -7.76 -2.94
CA LEU A 121 6.07 -7.00 -2.17
C LEU A 121 5.62 -6.91 -0.72
N GLN A 122 6.59 -6.96 0.20
CA GLN A 122 6.38 -6.62 1.60
C GLN A 122 7.38 -5.52 1.97
N ILE A 123 6.88 -4.47 2.61
CA ILE A 123 7.65 -3.34 3.10
C ILE A 123 7.32 -3.20 4.57
N GLU A 124 8.32 -3.35 5.43
CA GLU A 124 8.15 -3.32 6.88
C GLU A 124 9.10 -2.27 7.45
N THR A 125 8.65 -1.49 8.43
CA THR A 125 9.56 -0.60 9.17
C THR A 125 10.59 -1.43 9.93
N ASP A 126 11.86 -1.01 9.90
CA ASP A 126 12.94 -1.72 10.61
C ASP A 126 12.79 -1.51 12.13
N PRO A 127 12.55 -2.58 12.92
CA PRO A 127 12.44 -2.48 14.38
C PRO A 127 13.75 -2.07 15.06
N LYS A 128 14.90 -2.18 14.36
CA LYS A 128 16.22 -1.75 14.85
C LYS A 128 16.47 -0.25 14.60
N ALA A 129 15.57 0.44 13.91
CA ALA A 129 15.69 1.88 13.71
C ALA A 129 15.79 2.63 15.04
N ARG A 130 16.54 3.74 15.05
CA ARG A 130 16.67 4.61 16.23
C ARG A 130 15.30 5.05 16.74
N LEU A 131 15.15 5.18 18.04
CA LEU A 131 13.87 5.44 18.71
C LEU A 131 13.11 6.65 18.13
N TYR A 132 13.81 7.73 17.81
CA TYR A 132 13.19 8.93 17.24
C TYR A 132 12.67 8.71 15.81
N ILE A 133 13.25 7.77 15.05
CA ILE A 133 12.79 7.39 13.72
C ILE A 133 11.60 6.43 13.83
N ARG A 134 11.63 5.48 14.78
CA ARG A 134 10.53 4.53 15.00
C ARG A 134 9.19 5.25 15.19
N LYS A 135 9.19 6.38 15.90
CA LYS A 135 8.00 7.24 16.10
C LYS A 135 7.39 7.76 14.78
N LYS A 136 8.10 7.64 13.68
CA LYS A 136 7.65 8.05 12.33
C LYS A 136 7.17 6.86 11.49
N ALA A 137 7.05 5.66 12.05
CA ALA A 137 6.62 4.45 11.33
C ALA A 137 5.27 4.65 10.59
N PHE A 138 4.39 5.50 11.13
CA PHE A 138 3.10 5.82 10.51
C PHE A 138 3.23 6.46 9.12
N LEU A 139 4.35 7.15 8.80
CA LEU A 139 4.57 7.78 7.50
C LEU A 139 4.57 6.77 6.36
N LEU A 140 5.06 5.55 6.61
CA LEU A 140 5.04 4.48 5.62
C LEU A 140 3.59 4.11 5.21
N GLY A 141 2.68 4.00 6.18
CA GLY A 141 1.27 3.74 5.92
C GLY A 141 0.58 4.89 5.18
N LEU A 142 0.88 6.14 5.56
CA LEU A 142 0.36 7.32 4.87
C LEU A 142 0.83 7.38 3.42
N GLN A 143 2.11 7.08 3.16
CA GLN A 143 2.64 7.05 1.81
C GLN A 143 1.95 5.97 0.95
N ALA A 144 1.69 4.78 1.50
CA ALA A 144 0.96 3.75 0.79
C ALA A 144 -0.46 4.22 0.44
N LYS A 145 -1.18 4.80 1.41
CA LYS A 145 -2.53 5.33 1.19
C LYS A 145 -2.53 6.46 0.14
N SER A 146 -1.54 7.35 0.16
CA SER A 146 -1.40 8.41 -0.85
C SER A 146 -1.06 7.85 -2.24
N ARG A 147 -0.15 6.87 -2.32
CA ARG A 147 0.30 6.29 -3.59
C ARG A 147 -0.79 5.55 -4.34
N TYR A 148 -1.62 4.78 -3.63
CA TYR A 148 -2.69 3.98 -4.21
C TYR A 148 -4.06 4.66 -4.13
N GLY A 149 -4.09 5.96 -3.87
CA GLY A 149 -5.30 6.75 -3.68
C GLY A 149 -5.80 6.72 -2.22
N PRO A 150 -6.22 7.88 -1.68
CA PRO A 150 -6.63 8.01 -0.28
C PRO A 150 -7.97 7.33 0.02
N GLU A 151 -8.82 7.16 -0.99
CA GLU A 151 -10.18 6.64 -0.85
C GLU A 151 -10.25 5.12 -1.09
N GLY A 152 -11.36 4.51 -0.70
CA GLY A 152 -11.64 3.09 -0.96
C GLY A 152 -10.87 2.12 -0.06
N TRP A 153 -10.28 2.59 1.03
CA TRP A 153 -9.69 1.73 2.06
C TRP A 153 -10.76 1.27 3.05
N THR A 154 -10.76 -0.03 3.35
CA THR A 154 -11.54 -0.62 4.44
C THR A 154 -10.60 -0.91 5.60
N CYS A 155 -10.79 -0.24 6.73
CA CYS A 155 -9.95 -0.37 7.91
C CYS A 155 -10.72 -1.03 9.05
N SER A 156 -10.01 -1.86 9.83
CA SER A 156 -10.48 -2.46 11.07
C SER A 156 -9.47 -2.22 12.17
N GLU A 157 -9.95 -2.04 13.39
CA GLU A 157 -9.13 -1.91 14.58
C GLU A 157 -9.13 -3.23 15.35
N GLY A 158 -7.93 -3.68 15.75
CA GLY A 158 -7.75 -4.84 16.62
C GLY A 158 -7.87 -4.45 18.09
N GLN A 159 -8.39 -5.38 18.87
CA GLN A 159 -8.46 -5.22 20.34
C GLN A 159 -7.09 -5.46 20.98
N PRO A 160 -6.80 -4.84 22.14
CA PRO A 160 -5.63 -5.16 22.94
C PRO A 160 -5.58 -6.64 23.30
N GLU A 161 -4.40 -7.25 23.16
CA GLU A 161 -4.13 -8.56 23.74
C GLU A 161 -3.91 -8.42 25.26
N SER A 162 -4.03 -9.55 25.98
CA SER A 162 -3.85 -9.54 27.45
C SER A 162 -2.49 -8.94 27.83
N GLY A 163 -2.53 -7.84 28.57
CA GLY A 163 -1.36 -7.12 29.07
C GLY A 163 -0.77 -6.08 28.13
N ASP A 164 -1.26 -5.92 26.90
CA ASP A 164 -0.85 -4.82 26.03
C ASP A 164 -1.20 -3.47 26.67
N GLN A 165 -0.26 -2.53 26.58
CA GLN A 165 -0.37 -1.21 27.17
C GLN A 165 -0.27 -0.11 26.12
N PRO A 166 -0.99 1.01 26.28
CA PRO A 166 -0.84 2.15 25.38
C PRO A 166 0.52 2.82 25.54
N VAL A 167 0.99 3.42 24.46
CA VAL A 167 2.21 4.25 24.41
C VAL A 167 1.77 5.71 24.33
N GLY A 168 2.11 6.50 25.37
CA GLY A 168 1.66 7.90 25.45
C GLY A 168 0.14 8.07 25.42
N GLY A 169 -0.61 7.11 25.96
CA GLY A 169 -2.07 7.10 25.98
C GLY A 169 -2.70 6.57 24.67
N VAL A 170 -1.90 6.20 23.66
CA VAL A 170 -2.39 5.68 22.39
C VAL A 170 -2.13 4.19 22.31
N TYR A 171 -3.16 3.42 22.00
CA TYR A 171 -3.10 2.03 21.58
C TYR A 171 -3.58 1.96 20.13
N LEU A 172 -2.82 1.26 19.27
CA LEU A 172 -3.20 1.11 17.88
C LEU A 172 -2.86 -0.29 17.38
N ARG A 173 -3.84 -0.98 16.86
CA ARG A 173 -3.74 -2.13 15.95
C ARG A 173 -4.72 -1.89 14.82
N GLU A 174 -4.24 -1.35 13.73
CA GLU A 174 -5.05 -1.04 12.56
C GLU A 174 -4.64 -1.95 11.41
N ARG A 175 -5.63 -2.47 10.69
CA ARG A 175 -5.44 -3.17 9.43
C ARG A 175 -6.35 -2.56 8.39
N CYS A 176 -5.77 -1.96 7.36
CA CYS A 176 -6.49 -1.41 6.23
C CYS A 176 -6.25 -2.25 4.98
N THR A 177 -7.28 -2.48 4.19
CA THR A 177 -7.23 -3.22 2.93
C THR A 177 -7.81 -2.40 1.80
N LYS A 178 -7.26 -2.56 0.60
CA LYS A 178 -7.78 -1.96 -0.64
C LYS A 178 -7.46 -2.86 -1.82
N THR A 179 -8.37 -2.92 -2.79
CA THR A 179 -8.10 -3.51 -4.10
C THR A 179 -8.13 -2.41 -5.15
N VAL A 180 -7.08 -2.29 -5.96
CA VAL A 180 -6.96 -1.28 -7.02
C VAL A 180 -6.08 -1.80 -8.15
N SER A 181 -6.52 -1.64 -9.39
CA SER A 181 -5.75 -1.99 -10.60
C SER A 181 -5.09 -3.39 -10.53
N GLY A 182 -5.86 -4.42 -10.14
CA GLY A 182 -5.38 -5.80 -10.02
C GLY A 182 -4.44 -6.07 -8.85
N ARG A 183 -4.30 -5.12 -7.92
CA ARG A 183 -3.52 -5.24 -6.67
C ARG A 183 -4.41 -5.42 -5.47
N SER A 184 -4.04 -6.33 -4.58
CA SER A 184 -4.56 -6.43 -3.22
C SER A 184 -3.54 -5.82 -2.26
N LEU A 185 -3.95 -4.82 -1.54
CA LEU A 185 -3.13 -4.02 -0.63
C LEU A 185 -3.56 -4.27 0.81
N ILE A 186 -2.60 -4.44 1.69
CA ILE A 186 -2.80 -4.52 3.13
C ILE A 186 -1.80 -3.58 3.79
N VAL A 187 -2.30 -2.68 4.62
CA VAL A 187 -1.49 -1.81 5.48
C VAL A 187 -1.84 -2.14 6.93
N GLU A 188 -0.87 -2.62 7.67
CA GLU A 188 -0.98 -2.90 9.10
C GLU A 188 -0.18 -1.86 9.87
N ARG A 189 -0.77 -1.28 10.90
CA ARG A 189 -0.17 -0.29 11.77
C ARG A 189 -0.34 -0.70 13.23
N ASN A 190 0.78 -0.82 13.94
CA ASN A 190 0.81 -1.22 15.34
C ASN A 190 1.56 -0.18 16.18
N LEU A 191 0.94 0.25 17.30
CA LEU A 191 1.55 1.07 18.33
C LEU A 191 1.04 0.63 19.69
N PHE A 192 1.88 -0.08 20.43
CA PHE A 192 1.58 -0.55 21.80
C PHE A 192 2.87 -1.00 22.48
N ARG A 193 2.79 -1.30 23.77
CA ARG A 193 3.87 -1.91 24.55
C ARG A 193 3.37 -3.22 25.14
N ARG A 194 4.20 -4.26 25.05
CA ARG A 194 3.92 -5.54 25.72
C ARG A 194 4.22 -5.44 27.22
N PRO A 195 3.60 -6.27 28.08
CA PRO A 195 3.71 -6.17 29.55
C PRO A 195 5.13 -6.10 30.07
N ASP A 196 6.01 -6.94 29.55
CA ASP A 196 7.38 -7.13 30.05
C ASP A 196 8.43 -6.29 29.32
N GLN A 197 8.00 -5.35 28.47
CA GLN A 197 8.91 -4.49 27.73
C GLN A 197 9.28 -3.23 28.53
N ASP A 198 10.57 -2.84 28.45
CA ASP A 198 11.01 -1.51 28.87
C ASP A 198 10.18 -0.41 28.17
N ILE A 199 10.00 0.72 28.85
CA ILE A 199 9.21 1.84 28.35
C ILE A 199 9.71 2.37 26.99
N LYS A 200 10.99 2.15 26.65
CA LYS A 200 11.59 2.51 25.36
C LYS A 200 11.48 1.40 24.31
N SER A 201 11.07 0.20 24.71
CA SER A 201 11.00 -0.99 23.86
C SER A 201 9.56 -1.25 23.39
N PHE A 202 8.81 -0.21 23.04
CA PHE A 202 7.46 -0.34 22.51
C PHE A 202 7.47 -0.78 21.03
N VAL A 203 6.40 -1.41 20.62
CA VAL A 203 6.11 -1.70 19.21
C VAL A 203 5.61 -0.40 18.57
N ASP A 204 6.24 0.02 17.49
CA ASP A 204 5.81 1.09 16.61
C ASP A 204 6.24 0.70 15.20
N GLU A 205 5.34 0.05 14.49
CA GLU A 205 5.63 -0.57 13.21
C GLU A 205 4.52 -0.34 12.21
N THR A 206 4.90 -0.29 10.95
CA THR A 206 3.98 -0.35 9.81
C THR A 206 4.46 -1.44 8.86
N ARG A 207 3.53 -2.24 8.39
CA ARG A 207 3.76 -3.27 7.39
C ARG A 207 2.82 -3.05 6.22
N ILE A 208 3.38 -3.04 5.01
CA ILE A 208 2.64 -2.99 3.75
C ILE A 208 2.84 -4.31 3.04
N ARG A 209 1.75 -4.90 2.56
CA ARG A 209 1.78 -6.04 1.64
C ARG A 209 1.05 -5.66 0.38
N ILE A 210 1.69 -5.91 -0.74
CA ILE A 210 1.15 -5.70 -2.07
C ILE A 210 1.21 -7.04 -2.77
N SER A 211 0.10 -7.53 -3.29
CA SER A 211 0.03 -8.78 -4.04
C SER A 211 -0.95 -8.66 -5.20
N ARG A 212 -0.94 -9.60 -6.13
CA ARG A 212 -2.00 -9.65 -7.14
C ARG A 212 -3.35 -9.89 -6.45
N ALA A 213 -4.37 -9.17 -6.88
CA ALA A 213 -5.74 -9.48 -6.48
C ALA A 213 -6.08 -10.90 -6.94
N ARG A 214 -6.75 -11.65 -6.10
CA ARG A 214 -7.34 -12.94 -6.52
C ARG A 214 -8.69 -12.62 -7.14
N ASP A 215 -8.91 -13.20 -8.30
CA ASP A 215 -10.21 -13.19 -8.98
C ASP A 215 -11.24 -13.99 -8.17
#